data_ce1951d37924d8e226aa657588513765
#
_entry.id   ce1951d37924d8e226aa657588513765
#
_cell.length_a   1.000
_cell.length_b   1.000
_cell.length_c   1.000
_cell.angle_alpha   90.00
_cell.angle_beta   90.00
_cell.angle_gamma   90.00
#
_symmetry.space_group_name_H-M   'P 1'
#
loop_
_entity.id
_entity.type
_entity.pdbx_description
1 polymer ?
#
loop_
_entity_poly.entity_id
_entity_poly.type
_entity_poly.pdbx_seq_one_letter_code
_entity_poly.pdbx_strand_id
1 'polypeptide(L)'
;MISRQDFLDALMKEVHICKHLYTKIPKDAFDFRPSEGQRSTLELLRYLAVCGSASMYVMLNGSDWKLWKPYTEKSINMNAEDFIEAMENQAAAMKEMLDAIPEDYFFTQDVKHPNGAEMKLGLGLMTMPYAWLVAYRMQLFLYLKQIGVTDIGTSNVWGGADRKVK
;
A
#
# COMPACT_ATOMS: atom_id res chain seq x y z
N MET A 1 9.84 21.15 5.19
CA MET A 1 10.15 19.81 5.76
C MET A 1 8.81 19.08 5.84
N ILE A 2 8.73 17.83 5.38
CA ILE A 2 7.47 17.05 5.44
C ILE A 2 7.27 16.61 6.89
N SER A 3 6.16 17.01 7.52
CA SER A 3 5.83 16.57 8.89
C SER A 3 5.37 15.10 8.91
N ARG A 4 5.32 14.52 10.11
CA ARG A 4 4.74 13.19 10.32
C ARG A 4 3.27 13.14 9.87
N GLN A 5 2.51 14.22 10.10
CA GLN A 5 1.12 14.32 9.67
C GLN A 5 1.01 14.38 8.14
N ASP A 6 1.84 15.17 7.45
CA ASP A 6 1.86 15.21 5.98
C ASP A 6 2.14 13.83 5.38
N PHE A 7 3.04 13.07 6.03
CA PHE A 7 3.35 11.70 5.63
C PHE A 7 2.17 10.75 5.84
N LEU A 8 1.49 10.84 6.99
CA LEU A 8 0.28 10.07 7.26
C LEU A 8 -0.81 10.36 6.23
N ASP A 9 -1.04 11.63 5.92
CA ASP A 9 -2.04 12.05 4.92
C ASP A 9 -1.71 11.50 3.53
N ALA A 10 -0.42 11.45 3.17
CA ALA A 10 0.02 10.83 1.93
C ALA A 10 -0.26 9.31 1.90
N LEU A 11 -0.02 8.58 2.99
CA LEU A 11 -0.37 7.16 3.10
C LEU A 11 -1.88 6.94 3.00
N MET A 12 -2.68 7.75 3.71
CA MET A 12 -4.15 7.64 3.68
C MET A 12 -4.70 7.91 2.27
N LYS A 13 -4.08 8.82 1.53
CA LYS A 13 -4.41 9.06 0.13
C LYS A 13 -4.14 7.82 -0.73
N GLU A 14 -3.02 7.14 -0.57
CA GLU A 14 -2.73 5.91 -1.32
C GLU A 14 -3.74 4.78 -0.99
N VAL A 15 -4.08 4.62 0.29
CA VAL A 15 -5.14 3.69 0.73
C VAL A 15 -6.47 4.02 0.04
N HIS A 16 -6.87 5.30 0.03
CA HIS A 16 -8.08 5.75 -0.64
C HIS A 16 -8.08 5.41 -2.13
N ILE A 17 -6.96 5.67 -2.83
CA ILE A 17 -6.83 5.36 -4.25
C ILE A 17 -6.92 3.84 -4.51
N CYS A 18 -6.28 3.02 -3.68
CA CYS A 18 -6.38 1.56 -3.79
C CYS A 18 -7.82 1.08 -3.64
N LYS A 19 -8.56 1.60 -2.64
CA LYS A 19 -9.98 1.28 -2.42
C LYS A 19 -10.83 1.70 -3.62
N HIS A 20 -10.58 2.87 -4.19
CA HIS A 20 -11.28 3.35 -5.39
C HIS A 20 -11.00 2.44 -6.60
N LEU A 21 -9.73 2.10 -6.87
CA LEU A 21 -9.39 1.21 -7.99
C LEU A 21 -9.99 -0.18 -7.84
N TYR A 22 -10.10 -0.70 -6.61
CA TYR A 22 -10.78 -1.96 -6.35
C TYR A 22 -12.23 -1.94 -6.86
N THR A 23 -12.96 -0.83 -6.71
CA THR A 23 -14.35 -0.72 -7.20
C THR A 23 -14.48 -0.81 -8.73
N LYS A 24 -13.36 -0.75 -9.45
CA LYS A 24 -13.29 -0.83 -10.92
C LYS A 24 -12.95 -2.23 -11.43
N ILE A 25 -12.68 -3.19 -10.54
CA ILE A 25 -12.35 -4.55 -10.93
C ILE A 25 -13.62 -5.28 -11.38
N PRO A 26 -13.69 -5.80 -12.62
CA PRO A 26 -14.78 -6.67 -13.04
C PRO A 26 -14.83 -7.95 -12.17
N LYS A 27 -16.04 -8.46 -11.93
CA LYS A 27 -16.24 -9.62 -11.02
C LYS A 27 -15.52 -10.90 -11.47
N ASP A 28 -15.26 -11.05 -12.73
CA ASP A 28 -14.58 -12.19 -13.37
C ASP A 28 -13.06 -11.98 -13.56
N ALA A 29 -12.51 -10.86 -13.07
CA ALA A 29 -11.11 -10.49 -13.31
C ALA A 29 -10.16 -10.74 -12.14
N PHE A 30 -10.60 -11.38 -11.05
CA PHE A 30 -9.75 -11.63 -9.89
C PHE A 30 -8.62 -12.63 -10.15
N ASP A 31 -8.82 -13.56 -11.08
CA ASP A 31 -7.82 -14.55 -11.49
C ASP A 31 -6.90 -14.03 -12.61
N PHE A 32 -7.17 -12.85 -13.18
CA PHE A 32 -6.34 -12.28 -14.22
C PHE A 32 -4.90 -12.12 -13.75
N ARG A 33 -3.96 -12.54 -14.61
CA ARG A 33 -2.52 -12.51 -14.38
C ARG A 33 -1.84 -12.04 -15.68
N PRO A 34 -1.12 -10.91 -15.66
CA PRO A 34 -0.48 -10.39 -16.88
C PRO A 34 0.56 -11.33 -17.49
N SER A 35 1.26 -12.09 -16.65
CA SER A 35 2.19 -13.15 -17.06
C SER A 35 2.30 -14.21 -15.94
N GLU A 36 2.81 -15.38 -16.30
CA GLU A 36 2.93 -16.52 -15.37
C GLU A 36 3.70 -16.17 -14.07
N GLY A 37 4.73 -15.35 -14.16
CA GLY A 37 5.55 -14.93 -13.01
C GLY A 37 4.98 -13.79 -12.18
N GLN A 38 3.84 -13.18 -12.58
CA GLN A 38 3.23 -12.07 -11.85
C GLN A 38 2.09 -12.57 -10.94
N ARG A 39 1.76 -11.75 -9.92
CA ARG A 39 0.58 -12.00 -9.08
C ARG A 39 -0.70 -11.93 -9.90
N SER A 40 -1.71 -12.74 -9.55
CA SER A 40 -3.07 -12.49 -10.03
C SER A 40 -3.63 -11.21 -9.42
N THR A 41 -4.76 -10.72 -9.94
CA THR A 41 -5.44 -9.55 -9.36
C THR A 41 -5.74 -9.78 -7.88
N LEU A 42 -6.29 -10.94 -7.49
CA LEU A 42 -6.56 -11.27 -6.09
C LEU A 42 -5.28 -11.34 -5.25
N GLU A 43 -4.22 -11.95 -5.75
CA GLU A 43 -2.94 -12.00 -5.05
C GLU A 43 -2.31 -10.60 -4.87
N LEU A 44 -2.50 -9.71 -5.86
CA LEU A 44 -2.09 -8.32 -5.75
C LEU A 44 -2.88 -7.57 -4.69
N LEU A 45 -4.20 -7.78 -4.61
CA LEU A 45 -5.04 -7.21 -3.55
C LEU A 45 -4.61 -7.68 -2.17
N ARG A 46 -4.35 -8.99 -2.01
CA ARG A 46 -3.82 -9.58 -0.77
C ARG A 46 -2.50 -8.93 -0.33
N TYR A 47 -1.63 -8.66 -1.28
CA TYR A 47 -0.37 -7.97 -1.01
C TYR A 47 -0.58 -6.49 -0.65
N LEU A 48 -1.40 -5.77 -1.42
CA LEU A 48 -1.75 -4.37 -1.15
C LEU A 48 -2.38 -4.18 0.23
N ALA A 49 -3.19 -5.14 0.68
CA ALA A 49 -3.88 -5.09 1.97
C ALA A 49 -2.93 -5.08 3.19
N VAL A 50 -1.66 -5.45 3.02
CA VAL A 50 -0.70 -5.55 4.12
C VAL A 50 0.63 -4.84 3.87
N CYS A 51 0.99 -4.53 2.63
CA CYS A 51 2.34 -4.10 2.29
C CYS A 51 2.77 -2.79 2.99
N GLY A 52 1.86 -1.86 3.22
CA GLY A 52 2.12 -0.61 3.92
C GLY A 52 2.39 -0.84 5.42
N SER A 53 1.45 -1.48 6.12
CA SER A 53 1.56 -1.72 7.56
C SER A 53 2.67 -2.71 7.90
N ALA A 54 2.81 -3.79 7.12
CA ALA A 54 3.86 -4.78 7.35
C ALA A 54 5.26 -4.20 7.16
N SER A 55 5.49 -3.43 6.08
CA SER A 55 6.78 -2.80 5.83
C SER A 55 7.12 -1.72 6.85
N MET A 56 6.12 -0.95 7.30
CA MET A 56 6.29 0.00 8.39
C MET A 56 6.68 -0.70 9.69
N TYR A 57 5.97 -1.76 10.05
CA TYR A 57 6.27 -2.55 11.25
C TYR A 57 7.68 -3.15 11.22
N VAL A 58 8.08 -3.74 10.10
CA VAL A 58 9.44 -4.26 9.90
C VAL A 58 10.47 -3.17 10.10
N MET A 59 10.28 -1.99 9.46
CA MET A 59 11.20 -0.85 9.57
C MET A 59 11.34 -0.36 11.01
N LEU A 60 10.24 -0.22 11.74
CA LEU A 60 10.21 0.28 13.12
C LEU A 60 10.78 -0.71 14.13
N ASN A 61 10.86 -1.99 13.78
CA ASN A 61 11.33 -3.07 14.68
C ASN A 61 12.65 -3.69 14.20
N GLY A 62 13.59 -2.86 13.75
CA GLY A 62 14.96 -3.28 13.43
C GLY A 62 15.15 -3.94 12.09
N SER A 63 14.16 -3.84 11.19
CA SER A 63 14.24 -4.34 9.81
C SER A 63 14.43 -5.86 9.68
N ASP A 64 13.95 -6.63 10.66
CA ASP A 64 13.92 -8.08 10.58
C ASP A 64 12.76 -8.57 9.71
N TRP A 65 13.10 -9.14 8.54
CA TRP A 65 12.10 -9.69 7.60
C TRP A 65 11.24 -10.82 8.16
N LYS A 66 11.63 -11.48 9.24
CA LYS A 66 10.80 -12.49 9.89
C LYS A 66 9.49 -11.89 10.42
N LEU A 67 9.50 -10.58 10.75
CA LEU A 67 8.32 -9.85 11.20
C LEU A 67 7.27 -9.66 10.10
N TRP A 68 7.61 -9.89 8.84
CA TRP A 68 6.68 -9.85 7.71
C TRP A 68 5.72 -11.05 7.67
N LYS A 69 6.20 -12.21 8.13
CA LYS A 69 5.48 -13.48 7.97
C LYS A 69 4.04 -13.46 8.49
N PRO A 70 3.74 -12.94 9.71
CA PRO A 70 2.36 -12.90 10.21
C PRO A 70 1.38 -12.11 9.33
N TYR A 71 1.86 -11.08 8.65
CA TYR A 71 1.04 -10.27 7.75
C TYR A 71 0.65 -11.05 6.49
N THR A 72 1.58 -11.79 5.91
CA THR A 72 1.29 -12.63 4.74
C THR A 72 0.40 -13.82 5.09
N GLU A 73 0.60 -14.45 6.23
CA GLU A 73 -0.26 -15.53 6.70
C GLU A 73 -1.71 -15.07 6.94
N LYS A 74 -1.89 -13.84 7.44
CA LYS A 74 -3.21 -13.23 7.61
C LYS A 74 -3.87 -12.93 6.27
N SER A 75 -3.12 -12.43 5.27
CA SER A 75 -3.68 -11.98 3.99
C SER A 75 -3.90 -13.10 2.97
N ILE A 76 -3.22 -14.24 3.10
CA ILE A 76 -3.23 -15.32 2.08
C ILE A 76 -4.63 -15.91 1.84
N ASN A 77 -5.48 -15.89 2.85
CA ASN A 77 -6.85 -16.41 2.78
C ASN A 77 -7.91 -15.31 2.62
N MET A 78 -7.51 -14.04 2.45
CA MET A 78 -8.43 -12.92 2.21
C MET A 78 -9.19 -13.13 0.88
N ASN A 79 -10.51 -13.01 0.90
CA ASN A 79 -11.31 -12.97 -0.31
C ASN A 79 -11.31 -11.56 -0.91
N ALA A 80 -11.76 -11.43 -2.16
CA ALA A 80 -11.76 -10.13 -2.83
C ALA A 80 -12.66 -9.11 -2.12
N GLU A 81 -13.81 -9.55 -1.63
CA GLU A 81 -14.78 -8.72 -0.91
C GLU A 81 -14.27 -8.16 0.42
N ASP A 82 -13.28 -8.80 1.02
CA ASP A 82 -12.68 -8.37 2.30
C ASP A 82 -11.68 -7.21 2.09
N PHE A 83 -11.33 -6.88 0.84
CA PHE A 83 -10.24 -5.95 0.54
C PHE A 83 -10.43 -4.55 1.12
N ILE A 84 -11.65 -4.00 1.06
CA ILE A 84 -11.92 -2.65 1.57
C ILE A 84 -11.67 -2.59 3.08
N GLU A 85 -12.21 -3.56 3.84
CA GLU A 85 -12.00 -3.66 5.28
C GLU A 85 -10.52 -3.88 5.62
N ALA A 86 -9.83 -4.75 4.86
CA ALA A 86 -8.41 -5.00 5.06
C ALA A 86 -7.55 -3.74 4.85
N MET A 87 -7.88 -2.90 3.86
CA MET A 87 -7.23 -1.61 3.64
C MET A 87 -7.52 -0.59 4.77
N GLU A 88 -8.72 -0.60 5.34
CA GLU A 88 -9.07 0.23 6.50
C GLU A 88 -8.31 -0.20 7.74
N ASN A 89 -8.21 -1.49 7.99
CA ASN A 89 -7.42 -2.06 9.08
C ASN A 89 -5.93 -1.74 8.91
N GLN A 90 -5.40 -1.82 7.69
CA GLN A 90 -4.03 -1.40 7.38
C GLN A 90 -3.80 0.10 7.68
N ALA A 91 -4.75 0.94 7.25
CA ALA A 91 -4.68 2.38 7.50
C ALA A 91 -4.66 2.71 8.99
N ALA A 92 -5.54 2.07 9.77
CA ALA A 92 -5.59 2.23 11.21
C ALA A 92 -4.27 1.80 11.88
N ALA A 93 -3.71 0.65 11.50
CA ALA A 93 -2.45 0.15 12.01
C ALA A 93 -1.26 1.09 11.67
N MET A 94 -1.21 1.62 10.45
CA MET A 94 -0.18 2.59 10.05
C MET A 94 -0.29 3.88 10.87
N LYS A 95 -1.51 4.38 11.09
CA LYS A 95 -1.76 5.55 11.93
C LYS A 95 -1.30 5.32 13.35
N GLU A 96 -1.69 4.20 13.98
CA GLU A 96 -1.30 3.85 15.34
C GLU A 96 0.22 3.79 15.49
N MET A 97 0.92 3.13 14.56
CA MET A 97 2.38 3.05 14.57
C MET A 97 3.03 4.43 14.46
N LEU A 98 2.51 5.33 13.60
CA LEU A 98 3.04 6.69 13.46
C LEU A 98 2.76 7.54 14.70
N ASP A 99 1.56 7.44 15.28
CA ASP A 99 1.19 8.19 16.48
C ASP A 99 2.06 7.81 17.70
N ALA A 100 2.54 6.57 17.76
CA ALA A 100 3.44 6.08 18.79
C ALA A 100 4.89 6.61 18.66
N ILE A 101 5.26 7.20 17.52
CA ILE A 101 6.61 7.73 17.26
C ILE A 101 6.67 9.19 17.73
N PRO A 102 7.65 9.60 18.57
CA PRO A 102 7.90 11.01 18.83
C PRO A 102 8.14 11.80 17.54
N GLU A 103 7.61 13.03 17.45
CA GLU A 103 7.67 13.83 16.20
C GLU A 103 9.11 14.05 15.72
N ASP A 104 10.04 14.26 16.63
CA ASP A 104 11.45 14.47 16.31
C ASP A 104 12.14 13.20 15.79
N TYR A 105 11.68 12.01 16.16
CA TYR A 105 12.26 10.74 15.70
C TYR A 105 12.12 10.56 14.18
N PHE A 106 11.05 11.10 13.59
CA PHE A 106 10.86 11.08 12.15
C PHE A 106 12.08 11.67 11.40
N PHE A 107 12.74 12.64 11.99
CA PHE A 107 13.88 13.38 11.42
C PHE A 107 15.24 12.98 12.00
N THR A 108 15.26 12.50 13.24
CA THR A 108 16.51 12.29 13.99
C THR A 108 16.89 10.83 14.14
N GLN A 109 15.90 9.92 14.25
CA GLN A 109 16.13 8.50 14.47
C GLN A 109 16.76 7.86 13.25
N ASP A 110 17.88 7.18 13.42
CA ASP A 110 18.48 6.34 12.40
C ASP A 110 17.82 4.96 12.40
N VAL A 111 17.56 4.46 11.20
CA VAL A 111 17.03 3.11 10.94
C VAL A 111 17.85 2.42 9.87
N LYS A 112 17.84 1.10 9.90
CA LYS A 112 18.47 0.30 8.87
C LYS A 112 17.41 -0.23 7.91
N HIS A 113 17.56 0.10 6.63
CA HIS A 113 16.72 -0.50 5.59
C HIS A 113 17.06 -1.99 5.44
N PRO A 114 16.11 -2.87 5.08
CA PRO A 114 16.36 -4.31 4.92
C PRO A 114 17.47 -4.68 3.93
N ASN A 115 17.83 -3.78 3.00
CA ASN A 115 19.00 -3.95 2.12
C ASN A 115 20.34 -3.58 2.78
N GLY A 116 20.32 -3.18 4.06
CA GLY A 116 21.50 -2.81 4.85
C GLY A 116 21.84 -1.33 4.85
N ALA A 117 21.19 -0.49 4.05
CA ALA A 117 21.44 0.96 4.04
C ALA A 117 20.93 1.62 5.33
N GLU A 118 21.73 2.52 5.90
CA GLU A 118 21.34 3.34 7.04
C GLU A 118 20.75 4.68 6.57
N MET A 119 19.66 5.10 7.19
CA MET A 119 18.97 6.33 6.84
C MET A 119 18.12 6.86 7.98
N LYS A 120 17.65 8.10 7.89
CA LYS A 120 16.67 8.65 8.84
C LYS A 120 15.32 7.95 8.68
N LEU A 121 14.59 7.78 9.78
CA LEU A 121 13.32 7.08 9.83
C LEU A 121 12.33 7.59 8.77
N GLY A 122 12.15 8.92 8.65
CA GLY A 122 11.24 9.49 7.65
C GLY A 122 11.58 9.06 6.22
N LEU A 123 12.88 9.02 5.86
CA LEU A 123 13.32 8.52 4.55
C LEU A 123 13.05 7.02 4.41
N GLY A 124 13.29 6.23 5.44
CA GLY A 124 12.98 4.81 5.46
C GLY A 124 11.50 4.52 5.21
N LEU A 125 10.63 5.27 5.87
CA LEU A 125 9.18 5.18 5.71
C LEU A 125 8.72 5.61 4.29
N MET A 126 9.38 6.60 3.70
CA MET A 126 9.13 7.01 2.30
C MET A 126 9.55 5.93 1.30
N THR A 127 10.67 5.28 1.51
CA THR A 127 11.27 4.32 0.57
C THR A 127 10.70 2.90 0.66
N MET A 128 9.98 2.58 1.74
CA MET A 128 9.32 1.27 1.90
C MET A 128 7.79 1.39 1.93
N PRO A 129 7.13 1.68 3.05
CA PRO A 129 5.66 1.61 3.10
C PRO A 129 4.99 2.51 2.07
N TYR A 130 5.43 3.75 1.93
CA TYR A 130 4.84 4.67 0.96
C TYR A 130 5.13 4.26 -0.49
N ALA A 131 6.39 4.04 -0.82
CA ALA A 131 6.79 3.68 -2.19
C ALA A 131 6.14 2.37 -2.66
N TRP A 132 5.94 1.41 -1.76
CA TRP A 132 5.30 0.14 -2.10
C TRP A 132 3.80 0.30 -2.34
N LEU A 133 3.09 1.08 -1.53
CA LEU A 133 1.68 1.39 -1.80
C LEU A 133 1.53 2.06 -3.17
N VAL A 134 2.36 3.05 -3.49
CA VAL A 134 2.35 3.74 -4.79
C VAL A 134 2.64 2.77 -5.94
N ALA A 135 3.68 1.94 -5.83
CA ALA A 135 4.09 1.02 -6.88
C ALA A 135 3.02 -0.04 -7.17
N TYR A 136 2.48 -0.68 -6.12
CA TYR A 136 1.48 -1.73 -6.29
C TYR A 136 0.09 -1.19 -6.65
N ARG A 137 -0.26 0.02 -6.19
CA ARG A 137 -1.42 0.75 -6.70
C ARG A 137 -1.32 0.99 -8.20
N MET A 138 -0.15 1.43 -8.68
CA MET A 138 0.07 1.60 -10.13
C MET A 138 -0.03 0.26 -10.87
N GLN A 139 0.50 -0.82 -10.28
CA GLN A 139 0.35 -2.16 -10.86
C GLN A 139 -1.14 -2.54 -10.98
N LEU A 140 -1.95 -2.31 -9.95
CA LEU A 140 -3.40 -2.55 -10.00
C LEU A 140 -4.08 -1.74 -11.11
N PHE A 141 -3.73 -0.46 -11.26
CA PHE A 141 -4.26 0.38 -12.34
C PHE A 141 -3.92 -0.19 -13.73
N LEU A 142 -2.68 -0.66 -13.92
CA LEU A 142 -2.26 -1.26 -15.18
C LEU A 142 -2.98 -2.60 -15.45
N TYR A 143 -3.26 -3.41 -14.42
CA TYR A 143 -4.06 -4.62 -14.57
C TYR A 143 -5.47 -4.27 -15.07
N LEU A 144 -6.12 -3.26 -14.48
CA LEU A 144 -7.43 -2.77 -14.92
C LEU A 144 -7.41 -2.35 -16.41
N LYS A 145 -6.35 -1.67 -16.85
CA LYS A 145 -6.18 -1.31 -18.26
C LYS A 145 -6.04 -2.54 -19.17
N GLN A 146 -5.28 -3.54 -18.75
CA GLN A 146 -5.04 -4.76 -19.52
C GLN A 146 -6.27 -5.64 -19.65
N ILE A 147 -7.14 -5.68 -18.65
CA ILE A 147 -8.42 -6.41 -18.72
C ILE A 147 -9.54 -5.62 -19.43
N GLY A 148 -9.21 -4.46 -20.00
CA GLY A 148 -10.13 -3.71 -20.84
C GLY A 148 -11.03 -2.69 -20.13
N VAL A 149 -10.74 -2.31 -18.88
CA VAL A 149 -11.46 -1.22 -18.21
C VAL A 149 -11.07 0.12 -18.87
N THR A 150 -11.98 0.72 -19.62
CA THR A 150 -11.72 1.89 -20.47
C THR A 150 -12.05 3.22 -19.80
N ASP A 151 -12.95 3.24 -18.83
CA ASP A 151 -13.48 4.43 -18.14
C ASP A 151 -12.60 4.92 -16.98
N ILE A 152 -11.39 4.38 -16.83
CA ILE A 152 -10.41 4.80 -15.84
C ILE A 152 -9.27 5.60 -16.47
N GLY A 153 -8.76 6.60 -15.73
CA GLY A 153 -7.70 7.49 -16.18
C GLY A 153 -6.99 8.19 -15.03
N THR A 154 -6.46 9.38 -15.32
CA THR A 154 -5.66 10.17 -14.37
C THR A 154 -6.41 10.45 -13.06
N SER A 155 -7.71 10.80 -13.12
CA SER A 155 -8.52 11.06 -11.92
C SER A 155 -8.60 9.85 -11.00
N ASN A 156 -8.73 8.65 -11.56
CA ASN A 156 -8.81 7.41 -10.79
C ASN A 156 -7.47 7.07 -10.12
N VAL A 157 -6.37 7.12 -10.89
CA VAL A 157 -5.05 6.66 -10.42
C VAL A 157 -4.32 7.67 -9.53
N TRP A 158 -4.61 8.96 -9.64
CA TRP A 158 -3.98 10.00 -8.82
C TRP A 158 -4.91 10.65 -7.80
N GLY A 159 -6.21 10.63 -8.08
CA GLY A 159 -7.22 11.27 -7.24
C GLY A 159 -8.11 10.31 -6.46
N GLY A 160 -8.15 9.03 -6.84
CA GLY A 160 -9.07 8.06 -6.24
C GLY A 160 -10.55 8.43 -6.48
N ALA A 161 -10.86 9.01 -7.64
CA ALA A 161 -12.20 9.45 -7.98
C ALA A 161 -12.48 9.32 -9.48
N ASP A 162 -13.74 9.15 -9.84
CA ASP A 162 -14.17 9.21 -11.23
C ASP A 162 -14.09 10.63 -11.79
N ARG A 163 -13.81 10.73 -13.08
CA ARG A 163 -13.83 12.01 -13.77
C ARG A 163 -15.25 12.58 -13.74
N LYS A 164 -15.42 13.78 -13.22
CA LYS A 164 -16.69 14.51 -13.35
C LYS A 164 -16.94 14.79 -14.84
N VAL A 165 -17.99 14.21 -15.39
CA VAL A 165 -18.48 14.58 -16.71
C VAL A 165 -19.11 15.98 -16.55
N LYS A 166 -18.59 16.94 -17.31
CA LYS A 166 -19.18 18.28 -17.38
C LYS A 166 -20.39 18.27 -18.30
#